data_91988833944f7cf227cb7c925dcdd2d3
#
_entry.id   91988833944f7cf227cb7c925dcdd2d3
#
_cell.length_a   1.000
_cell.length_b   1.000
_cell.length_c   1.000
_cell.angle_alpha   90.00
_cell.angle_beta   90.00
_cell.angle_gamma   90.00
#
_symmetry.space_group_name_H-M   'P 1'
#
loop_
_entity.id
_entity.type
_entity.pdbx_description
1 polymer ?
#
loop_
_entity_poly.entity_id
_entity_poly.type
_entity_poly.pdbx_seq_one_letter_code
_entity_poly.pdbx_strand_id
1 'polypeptide(L)'
;MSKTEIQNPLNRTMFKVFLAQYIQIHFFKPEKDKKEALENLKNLLFPPETTEDEFNTLINFVTKLMDKIIRTEKELEEVFGEINEEYTFDENTFNDTVTIVESQKEEIISHLNKDFRAKNINKLDKMGWNTKIILQGNGENFYEKKYCDIQFAYHNNDMKIKHKNMTFFKDDLNKVLKEFKNIKNNLDKIKSL
;
A
#
# COMPACT_ATOMS: atom_id res chain seq x y z
N MET A 1 16.91 16.61 2.19
CA MET A 1 15.50 17.06 2.10
C MET A 1 15.09 17.56 3.48
N SER A 2 14.32 18.67 3.58
CA SER A 2 13.77 19.11 4.86
C SER A 2 12.65 18.16 5.27
N LYS A 3 12.66 17.73 6.54
CA LYS A 3 11.59 16.90 7.10
C LYS A 3 10.33 17.73 7.30
N THR A 4 9.17 17.12 7.14
CA THR A 4 7.89 17.75 7.46
C THR A 4 7.64 17.66 8.97
N GLU A 5 7.46 18.78 9.63
CA GLU A 5 7.14 18.82 11.06
C GLU A 5 5.66 18.50 11.27
N ILE A 6 5.40 17.53 12.15
CA ILE A 6 4.04 17.15 12.53
C ILE A 6 3.69 17.85 13.84
N GLN A 7 2.80 18.82 13.75
CA GLN A 7 2.20 19.45 14.90
C GLN A 7 0.90 18.71 15.25
N ASN A 8 0.87 18.13 16.45
CA ASN A 8 -0.34 17.51 16.98
C ASN A 8 -0.99 18.45 18.01
N PRO A 9 -2.05 19.17 17.63
CA PRO A 9 -2.69 20.13 18.53
C PRO A 9 -3.56 19.46 19.61
N LEU A 10 -3.75 18.13 19.53
CA LEU A 10 -4.55 17.38 20.47
C LEU A 10 -3.73 16.94 21.68
N ASN A 11 -4.31 17.01 22.86
CA ASN A 11 -3.72 16.29 23.99
C ASN A 11 -3.80 14.78 23.77
N ARG A 12 -2.99 14.03 24.53
CA ARG A 12 -2.82 12.59 24.33
C ARG A 12 -4.13 11.79 24.34
N THR A 13 -5.07 12.14 25.22
CA THR A 13 -6.36 11.46 25.32
C THR A 13 -7.23 11.74 24.10
N MET A 14 -7.31 13.01 23.67
CA MET A 14 -8.07 13.38 22.48
C MET A 14 -7.44 12.81 21.22
N PHE A 15 -6.12 12.72 21.15
CA PHE A 15 -5.42 12.10 20.02
C PHE A 15 -5.77 10.61 19.89
N LYS A 16 -5.86 9.86 20.98
CA LYS A 16 -6.31 8.45 20.96
C LYS A 16 -7.76 8.31 20.47
N VAL A 17 -8.64 9.20 20.90
CA VAL A 17 -10.03 9.23 20.43
C VAL A 17 -10.08 9.53 18.93
N PHE A 18 -9.30 10.52 18.49
CA PHE A 18 -9.14 10.84 17.07
C PHE A 18 -8.67 9.63 16.27
N LEU A 19 -7.60 8.96 16.68
CA LEU A 19 -7.07 7.78 15.99
C LEU A 19 -8.11 6.67 15.85
N ALA A 20 -8.81 6.34 16.94
CA ALA A 20 -9.83 5.29 16.91
C ALA A 20 -10.96 5.64 15.92
N GLN A 21 -11.45 6.88 15.92
CA GLN A 21 -12.49 7.32 14.99
C GLN A 21 -11.95 7.45 13.54
N TYR A 22 -10.72 7.92 13.39
CA TYR A 22 -10.09 8.01 12.08
C TYR A 22 -9.92 6.64 11.41
N ILE A 23 -9.51 5.61 12.15
CA ILE A 23 -9.44 4.23 11.66
C ILE A 23 -10.81 3.77 11.18
N GLN A 24 -11.87 4.03 11.92
CA GLN A 24 -13.24 3.68 11.53
C GLN A 24 -13.65 4.39 10.22
N ILE A 25 -13.30 5.66 10.08
CA ILE A 25 -13.59 6.42 8.86
C ILE A 25 -12.76 5.89 7.68
N HIS A 26 -11.45 5.72 7.89
CA HIS A 26 -10.51 5.41 6.82
C HIS A 26 -10.72 4.01 6.23
N PHE A 27 -10.91 3.00 7.08
CA PHE A 27 -10.99 1.61 6.65
C PHE A 27 -12.42 1.09 6.47
N PHE A 28 -13.39 1.57 7.24
CA PHE A 28 -14.71 0.95 7.30
C PHE A 28 -15.84 1.79 6.68
N LYS A 29 -15.66 3.12 6.48
CA LYS A 29 -16.67 3.93 5.81
C LYS A 29 -16.56 3.85 4.28
N PRO A 30 -17.71 3.92 3.56
CA PRO A 30 -17.74 4.08 2.12
C PRO A 30 -17.02 5.37 1.69
N GLU A 31 -16.33 5.33 0.55
CA GLU A 31 -15.52 6.47 0.06
C GLU A 31 -16.30 7.78 -0.04
N LYS A 32 -17.57 7.71 -0.49
CA LYS A 32 -18.46 8.86 -0.63
C LYS A 32 -18.75 9.59 0.68
N ASP A 33 -18.68 8.88 1.82
CA ASP A 33 -19.05 9.41 3.14
C ASP A 33 -17.80 9.85 3.96
N LYS A 34 -16.59 9.52 3.47
CA LYS A 34 -15.34 9.80 4.20
C LYS A 34 -15.08 11.29 4.37
N LYS A 35 -15.26 12.09 3.32
CA LYS A 35 -14.97 13.53 3.37
C LYS A 35 -15.80 14.24 4.44
N GLU A 36 -17.11 14.03 4.44
CA GLU A 36 -18.01 14.62 5.43
C GLU A 36 -17.69 14.13 6.83
N ALA A 37 -17.38 12.84 7.00
CA ALA A 37 -17.01 12.27 8.29
C ALA A 37 -15.70 12.86 8.84
N LEU A 38 -14.70 13.11 7.98
CA LEU A 38 -13.44 13.74 8.37
C LEU A 38 -13.63 15.20 8.77
N GLU A 39 -14.47 15.94 8.05
CA GLU A 39 -14.80 17.31 8.37
C GLU A 39 -15.54 17.41 9.73
N ASN A 40 -16.48 16.53 9.97
CA ASN A 40 -17.16 16.40 11.27
C ASN A 40 -16.18 16.03 12.39
N LEU A 41 -15.24 15.11 12.14
CA LEU A 41 -14.22 14.71 13.11
C LEU A 41 -13.29 15.87 13.46
N LYS A 42 -12.87 16.66 12.45
CA LYS A 42 -12.08 17.87 12.64
C LYS A 42 -12.81 18.86 13.55
N ASN A 43 -14.05 19.19 13.19
CA ASN A 43 -14.85 20.17 13.93
C ASN A 43 -15.16 19.75 15.37
N LEU A 44 -15.21 18.44 15.64
CA LEU A 44 -15.51 17.90 16.97
C LEU A 44 -14.30 17.89 17.91
N LEU A 45 -13.12 17.56 17.41
CA LEU A 45 -11.98 17.25 18.23
C LEU A 45 -10.87 18.30 18.17
N PHE A 46 -10.74 19.03 17.08
CA PHE A 46 -9.62 19.94 16.89
C PHE A 46 -10.00 21.38 17.31
N PRO A 47 -9.02 22.12 17.86
CA PRO A 47 -9.21 23.54 18.15
C PRO A 47 -9.62 24.32 16.88
N PRO A 48 -10.49 25.35 17.02
CA PRO A 48 -10.95 26.14 15.86
C PRO A 48 -9.84 26.83 15.08
N GLU A 49 -8.71 27.11 15.73
CA GLU A 49 -7.51 27.71 15.13
C GLU A 49 -6.69 26.73 14.28
N THR A 50 -6.99 25.42 14.34
CA THR A 50 -6.28 24.41 13.54
C THR A 50 -6.55 24.62 12.05
N THR A 51 -5.52 24.95 11.33
CA THR A 51 -5.62 25.18 9.88
C THR A 51 -5.92 23.88 9.12
N GLU A 52 -6.42 24.01 7.90
CA GLU A 52 -6.67 22.87 7.02
C GLU A 52 -5.36 22.13 6.67
N ASP A 53 -4.28 22.87 6.49
CA ASP A 53 -2.97 22.30 6.16
C ASP A 53 -2.38 21.50 7.33
N GLU A 54 -2.48 22.00 8.56
CA GLU A 54 -2.05 21.25 9.76
C GLU A 54 -2.85 19.95 9.93
N PHE A 55 -4.18 20.03 9.78
CA PHE A 55 -5.04 18.85 9.85
C PHE A 55 -4.69 17.83 8.77
N ASN A 56 -4.56 18.26 7.52
CA ASN A 56 -4.22 17.36 6.40
C ASN A 56 -2.81 16.78 6.56
N THR A 57 -1.87 17.51 7.10
CA THR A 57 -0.51 17.03 7.37
C THR A 57 -0.52 15.94 8.41
N LEU A 58 -1.28 16.08 9.49
CA LEU A 58 -1.45 15.07 10.51
C LEU A 58 -2.17 13.82 9.96
N ILE A 59 -3.24 14.00 9.17
CA ILE A 59 -3.95 12.91 8.49
C ILE A 59 -3.00 12.11 7.59
N ASN A 60 -2.21 12.78 6.77
CA ASN A 60 -1.27 12.13 5.85
C ASN A 60 -0.20 11.33 6.60
N PHE A 61 0.35 11.90 7.67
CA PHE A 61 1.29 11.21 8.54
C PHE A 61 0.69 9.96 9.16
N VAL A 62 -0.48 10.08 9.79
CA VAL A 62 -1.17 8.96 10.44
C VAL A 62 -1.53 7.87 9.43
N THR A 63 -2.06 8.24 8.25
CA THR A 63 -2.37 7.31 7.17
C THR A 63 -1.14 6.51 6.73
N LYS A 64 -0.03 7.22 6.50
CA LYS A 64 1.21 6.59 6.06
C LYS A 64 1.79 5.64 7.09
N LEU A 65 1.72 6.03 8.37
CA LEU A 65 2.16 5.20 9.48
C LEU A 65 1.27 3.94 9.61
N MET A 66 -0.05 4.10 9.57
CA MET A 66 -1.00 2.97 9.60
C MET A 66 -0.76 2.00 8.44
N ASP A 67 -0.60 2.52 7.22
CA ASP A 67 -0.33 1.69 6.04
C ASP A 67 0.96 0.87 6.21
N LYS A 68 2.01 1.47 6.78
CA LYS A 68 3.26 0.75 7.06
C LYS A 68 3.05 -0.34 8.11
N ILE A 69 2.40 -0.05 9.23
CA ILE A 69 2.15 -1.02 10.31
C ILE A 69 1.29 -2.20 9.81
N ILE A 70 0.28 -1.94 9.00
CA ILE A 70 -0.66 -2.96 8.53
C ILE A 70 -0.06 -3.83 7.43
N ARG A 71 0.70 -3.22 6.51
CA ARG A 71 1.14 -3.88 5.27
C ARG A 71 2.53 -4.47 5.31
N THR A 72 3.34 -4.10 6.29
CA THR A 72 4.73 -4.60 6.38
C THR A 72 4.88 -5.61 7.51
N GLU A 73 5.73 -6.61 7.25
CA GLU A 73 6.21 -7.55 8.28
C GLU A 73 7.50 -7.01 8.96
N LYS A 74 7.80 -5.72 8.79
CA LYS A 74 8.98 -5.07 9.35
C LYS A 74 8.85 -4.89 10.85
N GLU A 75 9.99 -4.94 11.51
CA GLU A 75 10.06 -4.57 12.93
C GLU A 75 9.68 -3.08 13.12
N LEU A 76 9.09 -2.77 14.26
CA LEU A 76 8.61 -1.40 14.54
C LEU A 76 9.72 -0.35 14.50
N GLU A 77 10.95 -0.74 14.88
CA GLU A 77 12.13 0.13 14.79
C GLU A 77 12.48 0.52 13.34
N GLU A 78 12.32 -0.40 12.39
CA GLU A 78 12.50 -0.07 10.96
C GLU A 78 11.43 0.88 10.46
N VAL A 79 10.18 0.65 10.87
CA VAL A 79 9.05 1.53 10.52
C VAL A 79 9.27 2.92 11.09
N PHE A 80 9.71 3.01 12.36
CA PHE A 80 10.07 4.28 13.00
C PHE A 80 11.17 5.01 12.24
N GLY A 81 12.25 4.30 11.87
CA GLY A 81 13.36 4.86 11.08
C GLY A 81 12.88 5.46 9.77
N GLU A 82 12.12 4.69 8.99
CA GLU A 82 11.61 5.13 7.69
C GLU A 82 10.66 6.35 7.77
N ILE A 83 9.80 6.39 8.79
CA ILE A 83 8.89 7.53 9.01
C ILE A 83 9.68 8.75 9.47
N ASN A 84 10.68 8.57 10.33
CA ASN A 84 11.52 9.65 10.82
C ASN A 84 12.47 10.24 9.75
N GLU A 85 12.68 9.57 8.62
CA GLU A 85 13.38 10.16 7.48
C GLU A 85 12.57 11.29 6.81
N GLU A 86 11.24 11.18 6.82
CA GLU A 86 10.35 12.11 6.12
C GLU A 86 9.69 13.13 7.05
N TYR A 87 9.42 12.74 8.29
CA TYR A 87 8.67 13.53 9.28
C TYR A 87 9.47 13.75 10.56
N THR A 88 9.23 14.88 11.20
CA THR A 88 9.62 15.15 12.59
C THR A 88 8.36 15.15 13.42
N PHE A 89 8.28 14.28 14.42
CA PHE A 89 7.08 14.05 15.22
C PHE A 89 7.43 13.73 16.68
N ASP A 90 6.45 13.88 17.59
CA ASP A 90 6.56 13.44 18.97
C ASP A 90 6.48 11.89 19.07
N GLU A 91 7.40 11.30 19.82
CA GLU A 91 7.49 9.85 20.00
C GLU A 91 6.20 9.27 20.61
N ASN A 92 5.51 10.01 21.47
CA ASN A 92 4.22 9.57 22.02
C ASN A 92 3.15 9.45 20.93
N THR A 93 3.14 10.37 19.96
CA THR A 93 2.23 10.33 18.80
C THR A 93 2.46 9.06 17.98
N PHE A 94 3.72 8.66 17.77
CA PHE A 94 4.06 7.41 17.11
C PHE A 94 3.57 6.19 17.92
N ASN A 95 3.99 6.11 19.19
CA ASN A 95 3.67 4.95 20.06
C ASN A 95 2.17 4.76 20.28
N ASP A 96 1.42 5.85 20.45
CA ASP A 96 -0.04 5.79 20.60
C ASP A 96 -0.70 5.33 19.29
N THR A 97 -0.19 5.77 18.12
CA THR A 97 -0.69 5.29 16.82
C THR A 97 -0.42 3.79 16.65
N VAL A 98 0.81 3.34 16.92
CA VAL A 98 1.17 1.91 16.86
C VAL A 98 0.26 1.08 17.75
N THR A 99 0.11 1.48 19.01
CA THR A 99 -0.71 0.74 19.99
C THR A 99 -2.16 0.58 19.53
N ILE A 100 -2.77 1.65 19.03
CA ILE A 100 -4.17 1.61 18.60
C ILE A 100 -4.33 0.81 17.31
N VAL A 101 -3.43 1.00 16.33
CA VAL A 101 -3.48 0.27 15.06
C VAL A 101 -3.26 -1.22 15.27
N GLU A 102 -2.27 -1.61 16.07
CA GLU A 102 -2.03 -3.03 16.38
C GLU A 102 -3.23 -3.68 17.09
N SER A 103 -3.91 -2.94 17.99
CA SER A 103 -5.12 -3.46 18.66
C SER A 103 -6.30 -3.72 17.71
N GLN A 104 -6.35 -3.06 16.55
CA GLN A 104 -7.42 -3.19 15.54
C GLN A 104 -6.96 -3.89 14.25
N LYS A 105 -5.68 -4.28 14.17
CA LYS A 105 -5.05 -4.79 12.96
C LYS A 105 -5.77 -6.00 12.37
N GLU A 106 -6.16 -6.96 13.18
CA GLU A 106 -6.88 -8.15 12.71
C GLU A 106 -8.24 -7.80 12.10
N GLU A 107 -8.98 -6.87 12.72
CA GLU A 107 -10.26 -6.42 12.20
C GLU A 107 -10.11 -5.67 10.87
N ILE A 108 -9.13 -4.77 10.79
CA ILE A 108 -8.80 -4.03 9.56
C ILE A 108 -8.42 -5.00 8.44
N ILE A 109 -7.52 -5.94 8.70
CA ILE A 109 -7.10 -6.95 7.71
C ILE A 109 -8.28 -7.82 7.28
N SER A 110 -9.13 -8.23 8.22
CA SER A 110 -10.34 -9.00 7.90
C SER A 110 -11.30 -8.22 7.00
N HIS A 111 -11.50 -6.93 7.27
CA HIS A 111 -12.34 -6.06 6.45
C HIS A 111 -11.77 -5.87 5.05
N LEU A 112 -10.49 -5.51 4.95
CA LEU A 112 -9.79 -5.37 3.67
C LEU A 112 -9.83 -6.67 2.85
N ASN A 113 -9.70 -7.83 3.50
CA ASN A 113 -9.78 -9.13 2.86
C ASN A 113 -11.20 -9.44 2.33
N LYS A 114 -12.25 -9.05 3.05
CA LYS A 114 -13.63 -9.20 2.55
C LYS A 114 -13.85 -8.38 1.30
N ASP A 115 -13.38 -7.15 1.27
CA ASP A 115 -13.44 -6.28 0.09
C ASP A 115 -12.62 -6.82 -1.08
N PHE A 116 -11.44 -7.39 -0.81
CA PHE A 116 -10.62 -8.05 -1.82
C PHE A 116 -11.27 -9.32 -2.37
N ARG A 117 -11.86 -10.15 -1.51
CA ARG A 117 -12.58 -11.37 -1.92
C ARG A 117 -13.81 -11.03 -2.77
N ALA A 118 -14.53 -9.96 -2.42
CA ALA A 118 -15.66 -9.48 -3.21
C ALA A 118 -15.26 -9.03 -4.62
N LYS A 119 -14.02 -8.60 -4.80
CA LYS A 119 -13.48 -8.13 -6.08
C LYS A 119 -12.65 -9.18 -6.84
N ASN A 120 -12.37 -10.35 -6.25
CA ASN A 120 -11.57 -11.47 -6.84
C ASN A 120 -10.25 -11.03 -7.52
N ILE A 121 -9.60 -9.99 -7.01
CA ILE A 121 -8.40 -9.40 -7.64
C ILE A 121 -7.21 -9.50 -6.70
N ASN A 122 -6.21 -10.30 -7.08
CA ASN A 122 -4.88 -10.21 -6.50
C ASN A 122 -4.24 -8.89 -6.94
N LYS A 123 -3.83 -8.05 -5.99
CA LYS A 123 -3.17 -6.77 -6.29
C LYS A 123 -1.70 -7.00 -6.64
N LEU A 124 -1.32 -6.72 -7.87
CA LEU A 124 0.08 -6.73 -8.28
C LEU A 124 0.83 -5.61 -7.56
N ASP A 125 1.91 -5.96 -6.86
CA ASP A 125 2.77 -5.02 -6.13
C ASP A 125 4.00 -4.67 -6.96
N LYS A 126 4.75 -5.69 -7.39
CA LYS A 126 5.95 -5.53 -8.21
C LYS A 126 5.99 -6.56 -9.33
N MET A 127 6.60 -6.17 -10.43
CA MET A 127 6.98 -7.06 -11.53
C MET A 127 8.44 -6.83 -11.88
N GLY A 128 9.21 -7.91 -11.85
CA GLY A 128 10.59 -7.93 -12.33
C GLY A 128 10.72 -8.90 -13.50
N TRP A 129 11.73 -8.72 -14.31
CA TRP A 129 12.01 -9.63 -15.41
C TRP A 129 13.52 -9.79 -15.61
N ASN A 130 13.92 -10.97 -16.08
CA ASN A 130 15.30 -11.27 -16.43
C ASN A 130 15.31 -12.15 -17.67
N THR A 131 16.21 -11.87 -18.62
CA THR A 131 16.39 -12.69 -19.82
C THR A 131 17.61 -13.57 -19.63
N LYS A 132 17.47 -14.84 -20.02
CA LYS A 132 18.54 -15.82 -19.97
C LYS A 132 18.69 -16.49 -21.32
N ILE A 133 19.94 -16.81 -21.63
CA ILE A 133 20.31 -17.55 -22.83
C ILE A 133 20.97 -18.84 -22.35
N ILE A 134 20.43 -19.98 -22.74
CA ILE A 134 21.08 -21.28 -22.52
C ILE A 134 21.76 -21.65 -23.83
N LEU A 135 23.08 -21.81 -23.75
CA LEU A 135 23.88 -22.38 -24.82
C LEU A 135 24.11 -23.85 -24.46
N GLN A 136 23.53 -24.74 -25.26
CA GLN A 136 23.71 -26.18 -25.12
C GLN A 136 24.40 -26.69 -26.39
N GLY A 137 25.56 -27.32 -26.26
CA GLY A 137 26.29 -27.86 -27.39
C GLY A 137 26.82 -29.26 -27.11
N ASN A 138 26.68 -30.14 -28.08
CA ASN A 138 27.39 -31.41 -28.16
C ASN A 138 28.29 -31.38 -29.39
N GLY A 139 29.55 -31.02 -29.19
CA GLY A 139 30.53 -30.95 -30.28
C GLY A 139 30.25 -29.80 -31.24
N GLU A 140 29.95 -30.12 -32.50
CA GLU A 140 29.80 -29.12 -33.58
C GLU A 140 28.45 -28.39 -33.65
N ASN A 141 27.44 -28.83 -32.87
CA ASN A 141 26.11 -28.23 -32.89
C ASN A 141 25.81 -27.49 -31.57
N PHE A 142 25.64 -26.16 -31.69
CA PHE A 142 25.18 -25.32 -30.60
C PHE A 142 23.71 -24.98 -30.78
N TYR A 143 22.92 -25.27 -29.70
CA TYR A 143 21.53 -24.82 -29.62
C TYR A 143 21.42 -23.67 -28.66
N GLU A 144 20.92 -22.54 -29.15
CA GLU A 144 20.64 -21.34 -28.34
C GLU A 144 19.15 -21.32 -27.97
N LYS A 145 18.84 -21.42 -26.68
CA LYS A 145 17.48 -21.22 -26.19
C LYS A 145 17.40 -19.93 -25.40
N LYS A 146 16.54 -19.00 -25.86
CA LYS A 146 16.24 -17.74 -25.16
C LYS A 146 14.96 -17.86 -24.40
N TYR A 147 14.98 -17.48 -23.12
CA TYR A 147 13.79 -17.42 -22.31
C TYR A 147 13.82 -16.19 -21.39
N CYS A 148 12.64 -15.79 -20.93
CA CYS A 148 12.44 -14.69 -20.01
C CYS A 148 11.80 -15.22 -18.73
N ASP A 149 12.44 -14.97 -17.60
CA ASP A 149 11.83 -15.20 -16.27
C ASP A 149 11.14 -13.91 -15.86
N ILE A 150 9.85 -14.00 -15.58
CA ILE A 150 9.06 -12.89 -15.04
C ILE A 150 8.71 -13.24 -13.60
N GLN A 151 9.00 -12.34 -12.69
CA GLN A 151 8.69 -12.44 -11.27
C GLN A 151 7.57 -11.47 -10.94
N PHE A 152 6.51 -11.99 -10.35
CA PHE A 152 5.39 -11.20 -9.84
C PHE A 152 5.41 -11.24 -8.32
N ALA A 153 5.38 -10.09 -7.69
CA ALA A 153 5.01 -9.95 -6.29
C ALA A 153 3.58 -9.39 -6.23
N TYR A 154 2.71 -10.05 -5.52
CA TYR A 154 1.29 -9.65 -5.40
C TYR A 154 0.76 -9.94 -4.02
N HIS A 155 -0.16 -9.11 -3.56
CA HIS A 155 -0.90 -9.36 -2.35
C HIS A 155 -1.99 -10.39 -2.61
N ASN A 156 -2.00 -11.45 -1.80
CA ASN A 156 -3.10 -12.42 -1.80
C ASN A 156 -4.27 -11.92 -0.92
N ASN A 157 -5.29 -12.77 -0.78
CA ASN A 157 -6.46 -12.49 0.05
C ASN A 157 -6.15 -12.25 1.54
N ASP A 158 -4.98 -12.68 2.02
CA ASP A 158 -4.54 -12.49 3.41
C ASP A 158 -3.64 -11.26 3.55
N MET A 159 -3.59 -10.38 2.54
CA MET A 159 -2.70 -9.22 2.42
C MET A 159 -1.20 -9.56 2.51
N LYS A 160 -0.86 -10.85 2.44
CA LYS A 160 0.53 -11.30 2.41
C LYS A 160 1.09 -11.21 1.00
N ILE A 161 2.34 -10.75 0.92
CA ILE A 161 3.06 -10.72 -0.35
C ILE A 161 3.38 -12.17 -0.76
N LYS A 162 2.93 -12.53 -1.93
CA LYS A 162 3.26 -13.79 -2.61
C LYS A 162 4.12 -13.52 -3.82
N HIS A 163 5.03 -14.43 -4.09
CA HIS A 163 5.89 -14.38 -5.27
C HIS A 163 5.50 -15.51 -6.22
N LYS A 164 5.39 -15.17 -7.49
CA LYS A 164 5.19 -16.15 -8.57
C LYS A 164 6.22 -15.90 -9.65
N ASN A 165 6.98 -16.93 -9.98
CA ASN A 165 7.92 -16.91 -11.08
C ASN A 165 7.33 -17.65 -12.26
N MET A 166 7.46 -17.09 -13.45
CA MET A 166 7.01 -17.68 -14.69
C MET A 166 8.13 -17.58 -15.72
N THR A 167 8.43 -18.70 -16.36
CA THR A 167 9.43 -18.77 -17.42
C THR A 167 8.73 -18.85 -18.77
N PHE A 168 9.07 -17.95 -19.68
CA PHE A 168 8.50 -17.88 -21.02
C PHE A 168 9.59 -18.09 -22.07
N PHE A 169 9.32 -18.90 -23.05
CA PHE A 169 10.07 -18.91 -24.29
C PHE A 169 9.64 -17.73 -25.17
N LYS A 170 10.47 -17.37 -26.15
CA LYS A 170 10.26 -16.19 -26.99
C LYS A 170 8.85 -16.11 -27.59
N ASP A 171 8.34 -17.23 -28.11
CA ASP A 171 7.04 -17.25 -28.78
C ASP A 171 5.88 -17.08 -27.80
N ASP A 172 5.98 -17.67 -26.63
CA ASP A 172 4.96 -17.53 -25.58
C ASP A 172 5.00 -16.13 -24.97
N LEU A 173 6.18 -15.54 -24.79
CA LEU A 173 6.31 -14.16 -24.38
C LEU A 173 5.63 -13.18 -25.36
N ASN A 174 5.81 -13.41 -26.67
CA ASN A 174 5.16 -12.60 -27.69
C ASN A 174 3.62 -12.69 -27.63
N LYS A 175 3.06 -13.88 -27.35
CA LYS A 175 1.61 -14.05 -27.14
C LYS A 175 1.14 -13.27 -25.92
N VAL A 176 1.83 -13.40 -24.79
CA VAL A 176 1.51 -12.69 -23.54
C VAL A 176 1.58 -11.18 -23.73
N LEU A 177 2.63 -10.67 -24.41
CA LEU A 177 2.76 -9.23 -24.69
C LEU A 177 1.63 -8.72 -25.58
N LYS A 178 1.17 -9.51 -26.54
CA LYS A 178 0.02 -9.17 -27.37
C LYS A 178 -1.26 -9.04 -26.54
N GLU A 179 -1.50 -9.99 -25.62
CA GLU A 179 -2.65 -9.93 -24.72
C GLU A 179 -2.59 -8.71 -23.77
N PHE A 180 -1.43 -8.39 -23.20
CA PHE A 180 -1.29 -7.19 -22.39
C PHE A 180 -1.55 -5.89 -23.17
N LYS A 181 -1.14 -5.82 -24.44
CA LYS A 181 -1.48 -4.68 -25.30
C LYS A 181 -2.97 -4.57 -25.54
N ASN A 182 -3.65 -5.70 -25.76
CA ASN A 182 -5.11 -5.73 -25.92
C ASN A 182 -5.82 -5.25 -24.64
N ILE A 183 -5.39 -5.75 -23.48
CA ILE A 183 -5.94 -5.33 -22.18
C ILE A 183 -5.74 -3.84 -21.98
N LYS A 184 -4.52 -3.33 -22.23
CA LYS A 184 -4.23 -1.89 -22.12
C LYS A 184 -5.15 -1.06 -23.02
N ASN A 185 -5.28 -1.44 -24.29
CA ASN A 185 -6.14 -0.72 -25.24
C ASN A 185 -7.61 -0.71 -24.80
N ASN A 186 -8.08 -1.80 -24.19
CA ASN A 186 -9.46 -1.87 -23.67
C ASN A 186 -9.63 -0.99 -22.42
N LEU A 187 -8.63 -0.96 -21.53
CA LEU A 187 -8.64 -0.08 -20.35
C LEU A 187 -8.60 1.40 -20.75
N ASP A 188 -7.80 1.76 -21.76
CA ASP A 188 -7.71 3.12 -22.25
C ASP A 188 -9.07 3.58 -22.88
N LYS A 189 -9.79 2.68 -23.57
CA LYS A 189 -11.15 2.96 -24.06
C LYS A 189 -12.17 3.18 -22.93
N ILE A 190 -12.08 2.42 -21.85
CA ILE A 190 -12.97 2.57 -20.69
C ILE A 190 -12.71 3.89 -19.96
N LYS A 191 -11.46 4.34 -19.90
CA LYS A 191 -11.10 5.62 -19.27
C LYS A 191 -11.52 6.85 -20.09
N SER A 192 -11.82 6.66 -21.37
CA SER A 192 -12.25 7.74 -22.28
C SER A 192 -13.77 7.87 -22.39
N LEU A 193 -14.52 7.04 -21.67
CA LEU A 193 -15.98 7.11 -21.47
C LEU A 193 -16.31 7.85 -20.16
#